data_d064831ca8c7952bfe6e8fff73036082
#
_entry.id   d064831ca8c7952bfe6e8fff73036082
#
_cell.length_a   1.000
_cell.length_b   1.000
_cell.length_c   1.000
_cell.angle_alpha   90.00
_cell.angle_beta   90.00
_cell.angle_gamma   90.00
#
_symmetry.space_group_name_H-M   'P 1'
#
loop_
_entity.id
_entity.type
_entity.pdbx_description
1 polymer ?
#
loop_
_entity_poly.entity_id
_entity_poly.type
_entity_poly.pdbx_seq_one_letter_code
_entity_poly.pdbx_strand_id
1 'polypeptide(L)'
;MGKTHLAIALGIEAVRAGFRVQFANASALIERLANADREKRLEEMIRELSRFQLIIIDEMGYLPFDDFGAHCFFQLVSRRYERASIIFTSNKSYGEWGDIFKDHVIAAAILDRILHHCTTVNIKGDSYRLKDRKRQGIIPQSFSG
;
A
#
# COMPACT_ATOMS: atom_id res chain seq x y z
N MET A 1 10.73 6.24 6.44
CA MET A 1 11.43 7.35 5.80
C MET A 1 11.90 7.02 4.40
N GLY A 2 12.65 5.95 4.19
CA GLY A 2 13.04 5.53 2.84
C GLY A 2 11.93 4.87 2.02
N LYS A 3 10.83 4.51 2.65
CA LYS A 3 9.76 3.72 2.01
C LYS A 3 9.08 4.47 0.87
N THR A 4 8.67 5.71 1.12
CA THR A 4 8.01 6.53 0.11
C THR A 4 8.93 6.81 -1.07
N HIS A 5 10.19 7.10 -0.81
CA HIS A 5 11.19 7.32 -1.86
C HIS A 5 11.39 6.07 -2.70
N LEU A 6 11.48 4.90 -2.07
CA LEU A 6 11.62 3.64 -2.80
C LEU A 6 10.39 3.36 -3.67
N ALA A 7 9.20 3.56 -3.11
CA ALA A 7 7.97 3.36 -3.85
C ALA A 7 7.87 4.30 -5.05
N ILE A 8 8.20 5.56 -4.87
CA ILE A 8 8.21 6.54 -5.97
C ILE A 8 9.24 6.15 -7.03
N ALA A 9 10.43 5.72 -6.62
CA ALA A 9 11.46 5.29 -7.56
C ALA A 9 11.00 4.10 -8.40
N LEU A 10 10.35 3.12 -7.78
CA LEU A 10 9.78 1.98 -8.48
C LEU A 10 8.67 2.42 -9.45
N GLY A 11 7.85 3.37 -9.02
CA GLY A 11 6.80 3.94 -9.88
C GLY A 11 7.37 4.63 -11.10
N ILE A 12 8.44 5.40 -10.94
CA ILE A 12 9.11 6.07 -12.04
C ILE A 12 9.67 5.04 -13.03
N GLU A 13 10.31 3.99 -12.53
CA GLU A 13 10.83 2.93 -13.40
C GLU A 13 9.71 2.21 -14.13
N ALA A 14 8.56 1.99 -13.48
CA ALA A 14 7.41 1.40 -14.14
C ALA A 14 6.88 2.30 -15.27
N VAL A 15 6.81 3.61 -15.04
CA VAL A 15 6.39 4.56 -16.07
C VAL A 15 7.37 4.54 -17.24
N ARG A 16 8.68 4.51 -16.96
CA ARG A 16 9.70 4.41 -18.01
C ARG A 16 9.55 3.14 -18.83
N ALA A 17 9.10 2.06 -18.21
CA ALA A 17 8.85 0.80 -18.88
C ALA A 17 7.52 0.76 -19.65
N GLY A 18 6.75 1.84 -19.64
CA GLY A 18 5.50 1.95 -20.37
C GLY A 18 4.24 1.60 -19.59
N PHE A 19 4.36 1.38 -18.29
CA PHE A 19 3.19 1.07 -17.45
C PHE A 19 2.49 2.33 -16.96
N ARG A 20 1.19 2.20 -16.76
CA ARG A 20 0.38 3.27 -16.15
C ARG A 20 0.44 3.10 -14.64
N VAL A 21 0.82 4.17 -13.95
CA VAL A 21 1.03 4.16 -12.50
C VAL A 21 0.17 5.22 -11.86
N GLN A 22 -0.51 4.86 -10.79
CA GLN A 22 -1.26 5.78 -9.94
C GLN A 22 -0.65 5.79 -8.56
N PHE A 23 -0.37 6.97 -8.04
CA PHE A 23 0.06 7.15 -6.66
C PHE A 23 -1.11 7.68 -5.83
N ALA A 24 -1.31 7.11 -4.65
CA ALA A 24 -2.37 7.53 -3.75
C ALA A 24 -1.92 7.41 -2.29
N ASN A 25 -2.32 8.37 -1.48
CA ASN A 25 -2.23 8.24 -0.03
C ASN A 25 -3.35 7.32 0.44
N ALA A 26 -3.06 6.40 1.36
CA ALA A 26 -4.03 5.40 1.78
C ALA A 26 -5.31 6.00 2.34
N SER A 27 -5.21 6.96 3.26
CA SER A 27 -6.39 7.58 3.87
C SER A 27 -7.23 8.32 2.84
N ALA A 28 -6.60 9.06 1.94
CA ALA A 28 -7.31 9.79 0.89
C ALA A 28 -8.00 8.83 -0.09
N LEU A 29 -7.35 7.74 -0.44
CA LEU A 29 -7.93 6.74 -1.33
C LEU A 29 -9.15 6.08 -0.70
N ILE A 30 -9.05 5.69 0.57
CA ILE A 30 -10.16 5.06 1.29
C ILE A 30 -11.36 6.02 1.36
N GLU A 31 -11.10 7.28 1.65
CA GLU A 31 -12.16 8.30 1.69
C GLU A 31 -12.85 8.44 0.34
N ARG A 32 -12.09 8.47 -0.73
CA ARG A 32 -12.65 8.53 -2.08
C ARG A 32 -13.49 7.29 -2.42
N LEU A 33 -13.01 6.11 -2.05
CA LEU A 33 -13.75 4.87 -2.25
C LEU A 33 -15.05 4.87 -1.45
N ALA A 34 -14.99 5.29 -0.20
CA ALA A 34 -16.18 5.35 0.65
C ALA A 34 -17.22 6.34 0.11
N ASN A 35 -16.77 7.50 -0.35
CA ASN A 35 -17.66 8.50 -0.94
C ASN A 35 -18.28 7.98 -2.24
N ALA A 36 -17.51 7.31 -3.08
CA ALA A 36 -18.02 6.71 -4.31
C ALA A 36 -19.08 5.66 -3.99
N ASP A 37 -18.88 4.86 -2.94
CA ASP A 37 -19.86 3.86 -2.55
C ASP A 37 -21.17 4.49 -2.04
N ARG A 38 -21.06 5.55 -1.26
CA ARG A 38 -22.25 6.28 -0.81
C ARG A 38 -23.05 6.86 -1.97
N GLU A 39 -22.36 7.27 -3.02
CA GLU A 39 -22.97 7.79 -4.26
C GLU A 39 -23.32 6.68 -5.26
N LYS A 40 -23.16 5.41 -4.89
CA LYS A 40 -23.39 4.24 -5.74
C LYS A 40 -22.52 4.23 -6.99
N ARG A 41 -21.28 4.74 -6.88
CA ARG A 41 -20.30 4.80 -7.97
C ARG A 41 -19.01 4.03 -7.66
N LEU A 42 -19.04 3.15 -6.64
CA LEU A 42 -17.85 2.40 -6.25
C LEU A 42 -17.34 1.52 -7.40
N GLU A 43 -18.24 0.82 -8.07
CA GLU A 43 -17.86 -0.06 -9.19
C GLU A 43 -17.22 0.72 -10.33
N GLU A 44 -17.75 1.89 -10.63
CA GLU A 44 -17.18 2.77 -11.63
C GLU A 44 -15.78 3.23 -11.24
N MET A 45 -15.58 3.64 -9.99
CA MET A 45 -14.27 4.06 -9.49
C MET A 45 -13.26 2.92 -9.52
N ILE A 46 -13.65 1.73 -9.09
CA ILE A 46 -12.77 0.56 -9.14
C ILE A 46 -12.39 0.25 -10.58
N ARG A 47 -13.33 0.39 -11.51
CA ARG A 47 -13.06 0.18 -12.93
C ARG A 47 -12.07 1.21 -13.47
N GLU A 48 -12.19 2.46 -13.07
CA GLU A 48 -11.21 3.49 -13.44
C GLU A 48 -9.82 3.18 -12.90
N LEU A 49 -9.75 2.74 -11.64
CA LEU A 49 -8.49 2.35 -11.03
C LEU A 49 -7.88 1.11 -11.69
N SER A 50 -8.70 0.26 -12.29
CA SER A 50 -8.24 -0.94 -12.99
C SER A 50 -7.44 -0.62 -14.25
N ARG A 51 -7.51 0.60 -14.75
CA ARG A 51 -6.72 1.04 -15.89
C ARG A 51 -5.25 1.19 -15.58
N PHE A 52 -4.90 1.29 -14.30
CA PHE A 52 -3.51 1.41 -13.87
C PHE A 52 -2.94 0.03 -13.59
N GLN A 53 -1.84 -0.30 -14.24
CA GLN A 53 -1.16 -1.57 -14.00
C GLN A 53 -0.50 -1.59 -12.63
N LEU A 54 -0.13 -0.43 -12.11
CA LEU A 54 0.45 -0.29 -10.79
C LEU A 54 -0.25 0.82 -10.02
N ILE A 55 -0.66 0.53 -8.79
CA ILE A 55 -1.12 1.54 -7.84
C ILE A 55 -0.16 1.51 -6.66
N ILE A 56 0.34 2.68 -6.30
CA ILE A 56 1.17 2.84 -5.10
C ILE A 56 0.28 3.45 -4.03
N ILE A 57 0.09 2.72 -2.95
CA ILE A 57 -0.71 3.15 -1.81
C ILE A 57 0.24 3.45 -0.65
N ASP A 58 0.43 4.72 -0.39
CA ASP A 58 1.42 5.22 0.56
C ASP A 58 0.79 5.47 1.93
N GLU A 59 1.59 5.27 2.96
CA GLU A 59 1.21 5.53 4.36
C GLU A 59 0.02 4.71 4.84
N MET A 60 0.01 3.43 4.50
CA MET A 60 -1.01 2.50 4.96
C MET A 60 -0.89 2.34 6.49
N GLY A 61 -2.00 2.57 7.19
CA GLY A 61 -2.04 2.42 8.64
C GLY A 61 -1.72 3.68 9.42
N TYR A 62 -1.51 4.80 8.76
CA TYR A 62 -1.29 6.07 9.44
C TYR A 62 -2.53 6.50 10.22
N LEU A 63 -3.70 6.29 9.66
CA LEU A 63 -4.98 6.49 10.33
C LEU A 63 -5.80 5.20 10.24
N PRO A 64 -6.57 4.89 11.29
CA PRO A 64 -7.44 3.72 11.24
C PRO A 64 -8.60 3.95 10.26
N PHE A 65 -9.09 2.86 9.70
CA PHE A 65 -10.24 2.87 8.80
C PHE A 65 -11.49 2.42 9.57
N ASP A 66 -12.64 3.00 9.24
CA ASP A 66 -13.91 2.47 9.74
C ASP A 66 -14.29 1.21 8.94
N ASP A 67 -15.34 0.53 9.40
CA ASP A 67 -15.76 -0.72 8.77
C ASP A 67 -16.18 -0.52 7.32
N PHE A 68 -16.80 0.61 7.04
CA PHE A 68 -17.25 0.96 5.70
C PHE A 68 -16.08 1.15 4.75
N GLY A 69 -15.08 1.93 5.18
CA GLY A 69 -13.87 2.15 4.40
C GLY A 69 -13.08 0.86 4.20
N ALA A 70 -12.98 0.03 5.24
CA ALA A 70 -12.31 -1.25 5.15
C ALA A 70 -12.98 -2.17 4.12
N HIS A 71 -14.29 -2.19 4.09
CA HIS A 71 -15.04 -2.99 3.12
C HIS A 71 -14.79 -2.52 1.68
N CYS A 72 -14.80 -1.21 1.45
CA CYS A 72 -14.50 -0.65 0.14
C CYS A 72 -13.08 -0.98 -0.30
N PHE A 73 -12.12 -0.88 0.62
CA PHE A 73 -10.73 -1.21 0.34
C PHE A 73 -10.58 -2.70 0.01
N PHE A 74 -11.27 -3.56 0.72
CA PHE A 74 -11.28 -4.99 0.45
C PHE A 74 -11.76 -5.28 -0.98
N GLN A 75 -12.78 -4.58 -1.44
CA GLN A 75 -13.27 -4.74 -2.81
C GLN A 75 -12.21 -4.32 -3.84
N LEU A 76 -11.50 -3.23 -3.59
CA LEU A 76 -10.42 -2.80 -4.47
C LEU A 76 -9.30 -3.84 -4.54
N VAL A 77 -8.83 -4.31 -3.40
CA VAL A 77 -7.76 -5.32 -3.33
C VAL A 77 -8.19 -6.61 -4.02
N SER A 78 -9.43 -7.05 -3.78
CA SER A 78 -9.95 -8.26 -4.39
C SER A 78 -10.04 -8.16 -5.91
N ARG A 79 -10.42 -7.00 -6.42
CA ARG A 79 -10.52 -6.78 -7.86
C ARG A 79 -9.15 -6.81 -8.54
N ARG A 80 -8.12 -6.35 -7.83
CA ARG A 80 -6.77 -6.32 -8.37
C ARG A 80 -5.99 -7.62 -8.13
N TYR A 81 -6.49 -8.47 -7.26
CA TYR A 81 -5.83 -9.72 -6.90
C TYR A 81 -5.54 -10.57 -8.14
N GLU A 82 -4.27 -10.94 -8.31
CA GLU A 82 -3.75 -11.71 -9.46
C GLU A 82 -3.94 -11.05 -10.84
N ARG A 83 -4.36 -9.79 -10.88
CA ARG A 83 -4.61 -9.10 -12.16
C ARG A 83 -3.72 -7.88 -12.36
N ALA A 84 -3.43 -7.17 -11.29
CA ALA A 84 -2.66 -5.94 -11.35
C ALA A 84 -1.86 -5.76 -10.08
N SER A 85 -0.85 -4.89 -10.14
CA SER A 85 0.12 -4.74 -9.07
C SER A 85 -0.26 -3.62 -8.11
N ILE A 86 0.05 -3.81 -6.83
CA ILE A 86 -0.06 -2.78 -5.81
C ILE A 86 1.25 -2.76 -5.03
N ILE A 87 1.75 -1.56 -4.76
CA ILE A 87 2.83 -1.35 -3.82
C ILE A 87 2.24 -0.65 -2.60
N PHE A 88 2.45 -1.21 -1.43
CA PHE A 88 2.05 -0.59 -0.17
C PHE A 88 3.28 -0.10 0.57
N THR A 89 3.20 1.09 1.13
CA THR A 89 4.14 1.51 2.16
C THR A 89 3.40 1.60 3.48
N SER A 90 4.02 1.17 4.55
CA SER A 90 3.40 1.17 5.87
C SER A 90 4.47 1.23 6.96
N ASN A 91 4.15 1.91 8.05
CA ASN A 91 4.95 1.86 9.27
C ASN A 91 4.44 0.77 10.23
N LYS A 92 3.44 0.01 9.82
CA LYS A 92 2.85 -1.06 10.61
C LYS A 92 3.33 -2.42 10.11
N SER A 93 3.60 -3.33 11.02
CA SER A 93 3.83 -4.73 10.67
C SER A 93 2.52 -5.41 10.29
N TYR A 94 2.60 -6.56 9.65
CA TYR A 94 1.40 -7.32 9.29
C TYR A 94 0.53 -7.66 10.50
N GLY A 95 1.14 -7.95 11.65
CA GLY A 95 0.40 -8.22 12.88
C GLY A 95 -0.38 -7.02 13.38
N GLU A 96 0.07 -5.82 13.06
CA GLU A 96 -0.60 -4.57 13.46
C GLU A 96 -1.71 -4.15 12.49
N TRP A 97 -1.80 -4.78 11.33
CA TRP A 97 -2.82 -4.42 10.34
C TRP A 97 -4.24 -4.67 10.85
N GLY A 98 -4.43 -5.61 11.78
CA GLY A 98 -5.72 -5.80 12.44
C GLY A 98 -6.19 -4.57 13.19
N ASP A 99 -5.26 -3.75 13.68
CA ASP A 99 -5.60 -2.51 14.38
C ASP A 99 -5.96 -1.38 13.42
N ILE A 100 -5.50 -1.45 12.17
CA ILE A 100 -5.87 -0.49 11.12
C ILE A 100 -7.34 -0.67 10.77
N PHE A 101 -7.76 -1.92 10.66
CA PHE A 101 -9.13 -2.28 10.35
C PHE A 101 -9.80 -2.72 11.64
N LYS A 102 -10.93 -2.14 11.97
CA LYS A 102 -11.66 -2.52 13.19
C LYS A 102 -12.18 -3.95 13.12
N ASP A 103 -12.45 -4.43 11.91
CA ASP A 103 -12.93 -5.77 11.68
C ASP A 103 -11.75 -6.70 11.37
N HIS A 104 -11.43 -7.59 12.32
CA HIS A 104 -10.33 -8.53 12.16
C HIS A 104 -10.55 -9.55 11.04
N VAL A 105 -11.80 -9.86 10.73
CA VAL A 105 -12.13 -10.80 9.65
C VAL A 105 -11.78 -10.17 8.30
N ILE A 106 -12.16 -8.91 8.11
CA ILE A 106 -11.82 -8.18 6.88
C ILE A 106 -10.31 -7.98 6.80
N ALA A 107 -9.66 -7.63 7.91
CA ALA A 107 -8.21 -7.47 7.95
C ALA A 107 -7.50 -8.75 7.52
N ALA A 108 -7.93 -9.89 8.05
CA ALA A 108 -7.35 -11.19 7.68
C ALA A 108 -7.56 -11.50 6.20
N ALA A 109 -8.73 -11.20 5.67
CA ALA A 109 -9.02 -11.43 4.25
C ALA A 109 -8.19 -10.54 3.33
N ILE A 110 -7.99 -9.28 3.70
CA ILE A 110 -7.14 -8.36 2.95
C ILE A 110 -5.69 -8.85 2.97
N LEU A 111 -5.18 -9.19 4.14
CA LEU A 111 -3.82 -9.68 4.29
C LEU A 111 -3.59 -10.98 3.51
N ASP A 112 -4.55 -11.88 3.53
CA ASP A 112 -4.45 -13.13 2.78
C ASP A 112 -4.22 -12.86 1.30
N ARG A 113 -4.96 -11.95 0.73
CA ARG A 113 -4.80 -11.59 -0.68
C ARG A 113 -3.49 -10.85 -0.96
N ILE A 114 -3.12 -9.92 -0.09
CA ILE A 114 -1.88 -9.15 -0.26
C ILE A 114 -0.67 -10.07 -0.16
N LEU A 115 -0.65 -10.96 0.83
CA LEU A 115 0.52 -11.80 1.11
C LEU A 115 0.66 -13.01 0.18
N HIS A 116 -0.38 -13.37 -0.56
CA HIS A 116 -0.36 -14.57 -1.40
C HIS A 116 0.75 -14.51 -2.45
N HIS A 117 0.92 -13.38 -3.12
CA HIS A 117 1.95 -13.18 -4.13
C HIS A 117 2.68 -11.87 -3.88
N CYS A 118 3.30 -11.71 -2.73
CA CYS A 118 3.95 -10.45 -2.44
C CYS A 118 5.44 -10.62 -2.19
N THR A 119 6.16 -9.53 -2.44
CA THR A 119 7.53 -9.36 -1.99
C THR A 119 7.51 -8.31 -0.90
N THR A 120 7.98 -8.69 0.27
CA THR A 120 8.06 -7.78 1.41
C THR A 120 9.47 -7.26 1.54
N VAL A 121 9.60 -5.93 1.54
CA VAL A 121 10.87 -5.28 1.81
C VAL A 121 10.73 -4.59 3.16
N ASN A 122 11.50 -5.04 4.12
CA ASN A 122 11.48 -4.48 5.45
C ASN A 122 12.64 -3.50 5.59
N ILE A 123 12.31 -2.21 5.58
CA ILE A 123 13.29 -1.16 5.74
C ILE A 123 13.31 -0.80 7.22
N LYS A 124 14.39 -1.19 7.90
CA LYS A 124 14.58 -0.81 9.29
C LYS A 124 14.75 0.71 9.36
N GLY A 125 13.82 1.35 10.06
CA GLY A 125 13.76 2.78 10.13
C GLY A 125 14.82 3.35 11.02
N ASP A 126 15.95 3.67 10.43
CA ASP A 126 16.96 4.44 11.12
C ASP A 126 16.79 5.90 10.80
N SER A 127 17.19 6.75 11.73
CA SER A 127 17.23 8.16 11.45
C SER A 127 18.18 8.43 10.29
N TYR A 128 18.01 9.56 9.62
CA TYR A 128 18.87 9.95 8.52
C TYR A 128 20.35 9.91 8.91
N ARG A 129 20.66 10.31 10.13
CA ARG A 129 22.04 10.27 10.65
C ARG A 129 22.61 8.86 10.72
N LEU A 130 21.79 7.91 11.12
CA LEU A 130 22.21 6.51 11.18
C LEU A 130 22.41 5.94 9.78
N LYS A 131 21.63 6.36 8.79
CA LYS A 131 21.84 5.97 7.40
C LYS A 131 23.21 6.40 6.90
N ASP A 132 23.64 7.61 7.21
CA ASP A 132 24.96 8.08 6.81
C ASP A 132 26.05 7.23 7.43
N ARG A 133 25.93 6.87 8.71
CA ARG A 133 26.87 5.98 9.35
C ARG A 133 26.91 4.60 8.70
N LYS A 134 25.76 4.08 8.32
CA LYS A 134 25.68 2.81 7.60
C LYS A 134 26.38 2.88 6.25
N ARG A 135 26.23 3.98 5.52
CA ARG A 135 26.93 4.20 4.26
C ARG A 135 28.44 4.23 4.44
N GLN A 136 28.90 4.67 5.59
CA GLN A 136 30.32 4.66 5.94
C GLN A 136 30.81 3.27 6.38
N GLY A 137 29.96 2.27 6.33
CA GLY A 137 30.33 0.90 6.68
C GLY A 137 30.36 0.59 8.17
N ILE A 138 29.90 1.50 9.00
CA ILE A 138 29.87 1.31 10.45
C ILE A 138 28.74 0.38 10.85
N ILE A 139 27.58 0.52 10.22
CA ILE A 139 26.40 -0.33 10.46
C ILE A 139 25.87 -0.76 9.09
N PRO A 140 25.73 -2.06 8.82
CA PRO A 140 25.20 -2.50 7.53
C PRO A 140 23.73 -2.16 7.40
N GLN A 141 23.32 -1.75 6.19
CA GLN A 141 21.91 -1.65 5.84
C GLN A 141 21.41 -3.04 5.49
N SER A 142 20.17 -3.33 5.90
CA SER A 142 19.56 -4.60 5.56
C SER A 142 18.16 -4.38 5.01
N PHE A 143 17.84 -5.15 3.99
CA PHE A 143 16.48 -5.30 3.48
C PHE A 143 16.09 -6.76 3.69
N SER A 144 14.86 -6.98 4.14
CA SER A 144 14.33 -8.33 4.18
C SER A 144 13.09 -8.40 3.31
N GLY A 145 13.06 -9.38 2.47
CA GLY A 145 11.98 -9.55 1.52
C GLY A 145 11.13 -10.77 1.80
#